data_be5348c6cdea8d4677c587067b35fc97
#
_entry.id   be5348c6cdea8d4677c587067b35fc97
#
_cell.length_a   1.000
_cell.length_b   1.000
_cell.length_c   1.000
_cell.angle_alpha   90.00
_cell.angle_beta   90.00
_cell.angle_gamma   90.00
#
_symmetry.space_group_name_H-M   'P 1'
#
loop_
_entity.id
_entity.type
_entity.pdbx_description
1 polymer ?
#
loop_
_entity_poly.entity_id
_entity_poly.type
_entity_poly.pdbx_seq_one_letter_code
_entity_poly.pdbx_strand_id
1 'polypeptide(L)'
;AYDKDLPEIPGRMPWEKPTSHLIKDEDAPTGWRVQAGRRESRLLLVPKIREAVDAWRAGDPGHDVEPYAGASDVTRRLFDYWFEEDHEVSGYPVPFRYWFCQREAIETLVWLVEIAGKKDTQALIEACATIYKKDLFTDSIVFQTTMDGRRQLRRYVPELEADGVQDLPPQDLRRYAFKMATGSGKTWVMTMAIVWSHFHRKMVQGS
;
A
#
# COMPACT_ATOMS: atom_id res chain seq x y z
N ALA A 1 4.30 -7.11 -24.62
CA ALA A 1 4.58 -5.95 -25.45
C ALA A 1 4.36 -4.70 -24.61
N TYR A 2 5.37 -3.86 -24.43
CA TYR A 2 5.19 -2.53 -23.84
C TYR A 2 4.42 -1.71 -24.88
N ASP A 3 3.31 -1.15 -24.45
CA ASP A 3 2.51 -0.23 -25.27
C ASP A 3 3.37 1.02 -25.53
N LYS A 4 3.94 1.13 -26.71
CA LYS A 4 4.89 2.22 -27.06
C LYS A 4 4.21 3.57 -27.17
N ASP A 5 2.88 3.59 -27.12
CA ASP A 5 2.05 4.77 -27.39
C ASP A 5 1.40 5.38 -26.13
N LEU A 6 1.86 4.99 -24.93
CA LEU A 6 1.38 5.62 -23.70
C LEU A 6 1.87 7.06 -23.64
N PRO A 7 0.99 8.05 -23.46
CA PRO A 7 1.39 9.43 -23.31
C PRO A 7 2.20 9.62 -22.04
N GLU A 8 3.26 10.41 -22.13
CA GLU A 8 4.00 10.87 -20.97
C GLU A 8 3.15 11.85 -20.17
N ILE A 9 3.26 11.78 -18.84
CA ILE A 9 2.67 12.77 -17.94
C ILE A 9 3.75 13.81 -17.65
N PRO A 10 3.65 15.05 -18.19
CA PRO A 10 4.69 16.05 -18.02
C PRO A 10 4.96 16.38 -16.55
N GLY A 11 6.22 16.60 -16.20
CA GLY A 11 6.64 17.03 -14.87
C GLY A 11 6.52 15.97 -13.76
N ARG A 12 6.17 14.74 -14.11
CA ARG A 12 6.06 13.66 -13.13
C ARG A 12 7.40 12.95 -12.91
N MET A 13 7.89 13.00 -11.69
CA MET A 13 9.07 12.24 -11.28
C MET A 13 8.69 10.89 -10.64
N PRO A 14 9.41 9.79 -10.92
CA PRO A 14 9.08 8.46 -10.39
C PRO A 14 9.10 8.34 -8.85
N TRP A 15 9.86 9.21 -8.19
CA TRP A 15 9.98 9.24 -6.72
C TRP A 15 8.93 10.11 -6.02
N GLU A 16 8.15 10.88 -6.79
CA GLU A 16 7.11 11.73 -6.25
C GLU A 16 5.75 11.01 -6.19
N LYS A 17 4.93 11.39 -5.21
CA LYS A 17 3.57 10.90 -5.09
C LYS A 17 2.77 11.25 -6.35
N PRO A 18 2.15 10.25 -7.02
CA PRO A 18 1.38 10.53 -8.23
C PRO A 18 0.18 11.43 -7.95
N THR A 19 0.08 12.52 -8.69
CA THR A 19 -1.05 13.46 -8.67
C THR A 19 -2.05 13.24 -9.80
N SER A 20 -1.72 12.32 -10.73
CA SER A 20 -2.56 11.99 -11.89
C SER A 20 -2.31 10.56 -12.35
N HIS A 21 -3.19 10.04 -13.19
CA HIS A 21 -3.07 8.72 -13.80
C HIS A 21 -3.67 8.70 -15.22
N LEU A 22 -3.31 7.66 -15.99
CA LEU A 22 -3.85 7.44 -17.33
C LEU A 22 -5.14 6.62 -17.26
N ILE A 23 -6.15 7.05 -17.99
CA ILE A 23 -7.38 6.30 -18.25
C ILE A 23 -7.53 6.06 -19.76
N LYS A 24 -8.17 4.95 -20.12
CA LYS A 24 -8.53 4.72 -21.52
C LYS A 24 -9.59 5.72 -21.95
N ASP A 25 -9.40 6.29 -23.15
CA ASP A 25 -10.31 7.26 -23.74
C ASP A 25 -10.28 7.04 -25.27
N GLU A 26 -11.34 6.45 -25.80
CA GLU A 26 -11.43 6.08 -27.23
C GLU A 26 -11.48 7.32 -28.14
N ASP A 27 -11.91 8.47 -27.60
CA ASP A 27 -11.98 9.74 -28.33
C ASP A 27 -10.63 10.49 -28.33
N ALA A 28 -9.67 10.07 -27.52
CA ALA A 28 -8.35 10.67 -27.46
C ALA A 28 -7.46 10.15 -28.61
N PRO A 29 -6.64 11.01 -29.25
CA PRO A 29 -5.75 10.62 -30.37
C PRO A 29 -4.80 9.46 -30.02
N THR A 30 -4.42 9.32 -28.76
CA THR A 30 -3.54 8.26 -28.24
C THR A 30 -4.31 7.08 -27.64
N GLY A 31 -5.63 7.12 -27.60
CA GLY A 31 -6.46 6.17 -26.85
C GLY A 31 -6.39 6.33 -25.32
N TRP A 32 -5.72 7.38 -24.83
CA TRP A 32 -5.51 7.63 -23.41
C TRP A 32 -5.65 9.10 -23.05
N ARG A 33 -6.15 9.35 -21.85
CA ARG A 33 -6.27 10.68 -21.26
C ARG A 33 -5.65 10.71 -19.87
N VAL A 34 -5.04 11.83 -19.51
CA VAL A 34 -4.55 12.11 -18.16
C VAL A 34 -5.71 12.56 -17.30
N GLN A 35 -5.95 11.88 -16.18
CA GLN A 35 -6.92 12.24 -15.17
C GLN A 35 -6.24 12.64 -13.87
N ALA A 36 -6.69 13.74 -13.26
CA ALA A 36 -6.20 14.19 -11.98
C ALA A 36 -6.54 13.19 -10.86
N GLY A 37 -5.71 13.15 -9.83
CA GLY A 37 -5.81 12.23 -8.71
C GLY A 37 -5.18 10.87 -8.98
N ARG A 38 -5.04 10.09 -7.94
CA ARG A 38 -4.56 8.70 -8.04
C ARG A 38 -5.68 7.80 -8.52
N ARG A 39 -5.33 6.77 -9.29
CA ARG A 39 -6.30 5.75 -9.68
C ARG A 39 -6.87 5.07 -8.42
N GLU A 40 -8.18 5.08 -8.30
CA GLU A 40 -8.88 4.39 -7.22
C GLU A 40 -8.64 2.88 -7.30
N SER A 41 -8.52 2.28 -6.13
CA SER A 41 -8.42 0.83 -6.00
C SER A 41 -9.78 0.27 -5.60
N ARG A 42 -10.24 -0.75 -6.29
CA ARG A 42 -11.44 -1.51 -5.94
C ARG A 42 -11.17 -2.64 -4.93
N LEU A 43 -9.93 -2.80 -4.49
CA LEU A 43 -9.57 -3.80 -3.49
C LEU A 43 -10.04 -3.36 -2.11
N LEU A 44 -10.64 -4.30 -1.37
CA LEU A 44 -11.34 -4.07 -0.11
C LEU A 44 -10.59 -3.19 0.91
N LEU A 45 -9.30 -3.41 1.09
CA LEU A 45 -8.50 -2.75 2.14
C LEU A 45 -7.65 -1.58 1.61
N VAL A 46 -7.32 -1.59 0.33
CA VAL A 46 -6.30 -0.69 -0.23
C VAL A 46 -6.64 0.79 -0.10
N PRO A 47 -7.88 1.26 -0.36
CA PRO A 47 -8.19 2.69 -0.24
C PRO A 47 -7.89 3.24 1.15
N LYS A 48 -8.44 2.64 2.21
CA LYS A 48 -8.27 3.11 3.59
C LYS A 48 -6.85 2.92 4.12
N ILE A 49 -6.18 1.83 3.75
CA ILE A 49 -4.77 1.65 4.12
C ILE A 49 -3.90 2.72 3.47
N ARG A 50 -4.14 3.06 2.21
CA ARG A 50 -3.41 4.16 1.54
C ARG A 50 -3.64 5.50 2.21
N GLU A 51 -4.88 5.83 2.55
CA GLU A 51 -5.19 7.05 3.30
C GLU A 51 -4.46 7.10 4.63
N ALA A 52 -4.48 6.01 5.39
CA ALA A 52 -3.81 5.92 6.68
C ALA A 52 -2.29 6.05 6.56
N VAL A 53 -1.68 5.40 5.57
CA VAL A 53 -0.23 5.48 5.32
C VAL A 53 0.16 6.88 4.81
N ASP A 54 -0.65 7.49 3.95
CA ASP A 54 -0.40 8.85 3.46
C ASP A 54 -0.50 9.89 4.61
N ALA A 55 -1.49 9.75 5.49
CA ALA A 55 -1.63 10.59 6.69
C ALA A 55 -0.46 10.37 7.67
N TRP A 56 -0.07 9.13 7.91
CA TRP A 56 1.05 8.78 8.77
C TRP A 56 2.39 9.33 8.27
N ARG A 57 2.63 9.27 6.96
CA ARG A 57 3.82 9.87 6.31
C ARG A 57 3.84 11.39 6.46
N ALA A 58 2.69 12.03 6.28
CA ALA A 58 2.60 13.49 6.31
C ALA A 58 2.67 14.07 7.73
N GLY A 59 2.23 13.33 8.73
CA GLY A 59 1.91 13.90 10.03
C GLY A 59 0.73 14.86 9.97
N ASP A 60 0.49 15.58 11.05
CA ASP A 60 -0.51 16.66 11.13
C ASP A 60 0.04 17.82 11.94
N PRO A 61 0.68 18.80 11.28
CA PRO A 61 1.22 19.97 11.97
C PRO A 61 0.17 20.79 12.72
N GLY A 62 -1.11 20.73 12.30
CA GLY A 62 -2.21 21.42 12.96
C GLY A 62 -2.55 20.84 14.34
N HIS A 63 -2.21 19.58 14.57
CA HIS A 63 -2.43 18.86 15.83
C HIS A 63 -1.12 18.38 16.49
N ASP A 64 0.03 18.96 16.11
CA ASP A 64 1.36 18.60 16.65
C ASP A 64 1.71 17.11 16.48
N VAL A 65 1.30 16.53 15.36
CA VAL A 65 1.62 15.14 15.00
C VAL A 65 2.76 15.13 13.99
N GLU A 66 3.91 14.61 14.40
CA GLU A 66 5.07 14.49 13.52
C GLU A 66 4.86 13.44 12.41
N PRO A 67 5.54 13.58 11.25
CA PRO A 67 5.66 12.51 10.27
C PRO A 67 6.11 11.21 10.92
N TYR A 68 5.50 10.11 10.48
CA TYR A 68 5.77 8.76 11.00
C TYR A 68 5.57 8.62 12.52
N ALA A 69 4.60 9.34 13.09
CA ALA A 69 4.28 9.25 14.52
C ALA A 69 4.09 7.81 14.98
N GLY A 70 4.67 7.46 16.13
CA GLY A 70 4.62 6.10 16.70
C GLY A 70 5.56 5.09 16.06
N ALA A 71 6.30 5.43 15.01
CA ALA A 71 7.34 4.58 14.47
C ALA A 71 8.54 4.49 15.44
N SER A 72 9.20 3.33 15.48
CA SER A 72 10.45 3.16 16.21
C SER A 72 11.58 4.01 15.62
N ASP A 73 12.60 4.32 16.43
CA ASP A 73 13.79 5.06 15.98
C ASP A 73 14.50 4.34 14.83
N VAL A 74 14.48 3.01 14.84
CA VAL A 74 15.02 2.20 13.74
C VAL A 74 14.28 2.47 12.43
N THR A 75 12.95 2.46 12.48
CA THR A 75 12.11 2.74 11.31
C THR A 75 12.35 4.13 10.78
N ARG A 76 12.34 5.15 11.65
CA ARG A 76 12.60 6.55 11.26
C ARG A 76 13.95 6.70 10.59
N ARG A 77 15.03 6.17 11.20
CA ARG A 77 16.40 6.24 10.64
C ARG A 77 16.52 5.54 9.28
N LEU A 78 15.85 4.39 9.09
CA LEU A 78 15.86 3.70 7.81
C LEU A 78 15.08 4.49 6.74
N PHE A 79 13.96 5.11 7.09
CA PHE A 79 13.19 5.93 6.15
C PHE A 79 13.93 7.21 5.78
N ASP A 80 14.57 7.88 6.73
CA ASP A 80 15.44 9.03 6.46
C ASP A 80 16.57 8.63 5.51
N TYR A 81 17.28 7.54 5.81
CA TYR A 81 18.34 7.04 4.97
C TYR A 81 17.86 6.68 3.56
N TRP A 82 16.72 5.98 3.40
CA TRP A 82 16.28 5.55 2.08
C TRP A 82 15.65 6.66 1.23
N PHE A 83 14.96 7.60 1.85
CA PHE A 83 14.08 8.50 1.12
C PHE A 83 14.44 9.97 1.19
N GLU A 84 15.21 10.39 2.19
CA GLU A 84 15.57 11.79 2.38
C GLU A 84 17.07 12.05 2.12
N GLU A 85 17.94 11.03 2.23
CA GLU A 85 19.35 11.14 1.91
C GLU A 85 19.61 10.88 0.42
N ASP A 86 20.58 11.61 -0.17
CA ASP A 86 21.04 11.37 -1.53
C ASP A 86 22.00 10.16 -1.56
N HIS A 87 21.72 9.20 -2.44
CA HIS A 87 22.56 8.01 -2.64
C HIS A 87 23.40 8.14 -3.90
N GLU A 88 24.69 8.37 -3.75
CA GLU A 88 25.62 8.34 -4.86
C GLU A 88 25.90 6.90 -5.31
N VAL A 89 25.68 6.63 -6.59
CA VAL A 89 26.00 5.34 -7.20
C VAL A 89 27.13 5.56 -8.20
N SER A 90 28.26 4.88 -7.98
CA SER A 90 29.44 4.99 -8.84
C SER A 90 29.08 4.76 -10.32
N GLY A 91 29.46 5.70 -11.18
CA GLY A 91 29.19 5.66 -12.61
C GLY A 91 27.86 6.26 -13.05
N TYR A 92 27.04 6.79 -12.12
CA TYR A 92 25.80 7.50 -12.45
C TYR A 92 25.95 8.99 -12.13
N PRO A 93 25.56 9.89 -13.06
CA PRO A 93 25.74 11.33 -12.89
C PRO A 93 24.73 12.00 -11.96
N VAL A 94 23.71 11.26 -11.52
CA VAL A 94 22.64 11.75 -10.65
C VAL A 94 22.47 10.80 -9.47
N PRO A 95 22.09 11.32 -8.27
CA PRO A 95 21.80 10.49 -7.11
C PRO A 95 20.70 9.48 -7.41
N PHE A 96 20.87 8.26 -6.88
CA PHE A 96 19.82 7.26 -6.94
C PHE A 96 18.68 7.64 -5.97
N ARG A 97 17.44 7.53 -6.44
CA ARG A 97 16.24 7.74 -5.62
C ARG A 97 15.28 6.57 -5.80
N TYR A 98 14.75 6.09 -4.70
CA TYR A 98 13.68 5.09 -4.73
C TYR A 98 12.40 5.66 -5.35
N TRP A 99 11.73 4.84 -6.15
CA TRP A 99 10.44 5.24 -6.73
C TRP A 99 9.35 5.29 -5.66
N PHE A 100 8.37 6.16 -5.85
CA PHE A 100 7.27 6.30 -4.91
C PHE A 100 6.52 4.99 -4.64
N CYS A 101 6.33 4.12 -5.63
CA CYS A 101 5.69 2.82 -5.45
C CYS A 101 6.52 1.87 -4.55
N GLN A 102 7.83 2.01 -4.51
CA GLN A 102 8.72 1.26 -3.61
C GLN A 102 8.63 1.80 -2.19
N ARG A 103 8.69 3.13 -2.05
CA ARG A 103 8.47 3.83 -0.78
C ARG A 103 7.12 3.45 -0.18
N GLU A 104 6.03 3.62 -0.92
CA GLU A 104 4.67 3.28 -0.46
C GLU A 104 4.53 1.80 -0.04
N ALA A 105 5.19 0.88 -0.75
CA ALA A 105 5.12 -0.54 -0.43
C ALA A 105 5.78 -0.86 0.92
N ILE A 106 7.00 -0.34 1.16
CA ILE A 106 7.69 -0.58 2.44
C ILE A 106 7.01 0.17 3.59
N GLU A 107 6.58 1.40 3.39
CA GLU A 107 5.82 2.15 4.39
C GLU A 107 4.52 1.44 4.77
N THR A 108 3.81 0.90 3.79
CA THR A 108 2.59 0.11 4.05
C THR A 108 2.88 -1.15 4.87
N LEU A 109 3.97 -1.87 4.55
CA LEU A 109 4.37 -3.05 5.33
C LEU A 109 4.67 -2.67 6.78
N VAL A 110 5.48 -1.64 6.98
CA VAL A 110 5.87 -1.16 8.30
C VAL A 110 4.66 -0.67 9.08
N TRP A 111 3.79 0.12 8.46
CA TRP A 111 2.55 0.60 9.07
C TRP A 111 1.65 -0.56 9.53
N LEU A 112 1.46 -1.58 8.71
CA LEU A 112 0.66 -2.75 9.04
C LEU A 112 1.23 -3.53 10.23
N VAL A 113 2.54 -3.59 10.35
CA VAL A 113 3.23 -4.39 11.38
C VAL A 113 3.41 -3.61 12.67
N GLU A 114 3.86 -2.35 12.58
CA GLU A 114 4.31 -1.55 13.72
C GLU A 114 3.22 -0.62 14.25
N ILE A 115 2.38 -0.03 13.36
CA ILE A 115 1.46 1.05 13.71
C ILE A 115 0.01 0.60 13.79
N ALA A 116 -0.48 -0.18 12.82
CA ALA A 116 -1.90 -0.52 12.72
C ALA A 116 -2.47 -1.22 13.96
N GLY A 117 -1.61 -1.88 14.75
CA GLY A 117 -1.99 -2.53 16.00
C GLY A 117 -3.00 -3.68 15.88
N LYS A 118 -3.37 -4.07 14.64
CA LYS A 118 -4.34 -5.12 14.39
C LYS A 118 -3.66 -6.48 14.45
N LYS A 119 -4.11 -7.33 15.38
CA LYS A 119 -3.46 -8.60 15.69
C LYS A 119 -3.74 -9.68 14.64
N ASP A 120 -4.88 -9.60 13.95
CA ASP A 120 -5.26 -10.57 12.93
C ASP A 120 -5.92 -9.94 11.71
N THR A 121 -6.15 -10.76 10.67
CA THR A 121 -6.74 -10.33 9.40
C THR A 121 -8.17 -9.83 9.55
N GLN A 122 -8.98 -10.42 10.44
CA GLN A 122 -10.35 -9.99 10.67
C GLN A 122 -10.39 -8.59 11.26
N ALA A 123 -9.60 -8.32 12.32
CA ALA A 123 -9.51 -7.02 12.95
C ALA A 123 -9.01 -5.94 11.96
N LEU A 124 -8.10 -6.29 11.04
CA LEU A 124 -7.65 -5.40 9.98
C LEU A 124 -8.78 -5.10 8.98
N ILE A 125 -9.55 -6.12 8.58
CA ILE A 125 -10.69 -5.95 7.67
C ILE A 125 -11.74 -5.05 8.32
N GLU A 126 -12.12 -5.31 9.55
CA GLU A 126 -13.10 -4.49 10.29
C GLU A 126 -12.68 -3.02 10.39
N ALA A 127 -11.38 -2.75 10.56
CA ALA A 127 -10.86 -1.40 10.64
C ALA A 127 -10.69 -0.69 9.30
N CYS A 128 -10.31 -1.42 8.25
CA CYS A 128 -9.83 -0.85 6.99
C CYS A 128 -10.68 -1.21 5.77
N ALA A 129 -11.76 -1.99 5.92
CA ALA A 129 -12.59 -2.32 4.78
C ALA A 129 -13.31 -1.08 4.23
N THR A 130 -13.26 -0.94 2.90
CA THR A 130 -14.00 0.08 2.18
C THR A 130 -15.35 -0.48 1.77
N ILE A 131 -16.42 0.11 2.28
CA ILE A 131 -17.80 -0.24 1.91
C ILE A 131 -18.23 0.68 0.78
N TYR A 132 -18.58 0.10 -0.37
CA TYR A 132 -19.07 0.87 -1.50
C TYR A 132 -20.55 1.25 -1.30
N LYS A 133 -20.95 2.45 -1.76
CA LYS A 133 -22.31 2.98 -1.56
C LYS A 133 -23.45 2.09 -2.05
N LYS A 134 -23.19 1.17 -2.99
CA LYS A 134 -24.18 0.17 -3.43
C LYS A 134 -24.51 -0.88 -2.37
N ASP A 135 -23.64 -1.02 -1.37
CA ASP A 135 -23.75 -2.03 -0.32
C ASP A 135 -24.58 -1.57 0.89
N LEU A 136 -25.21 -0.38 0.81
CA LEU A 136 -25.99 0.21 1.91
C LEU A 136 -27.24 -0.61 2.31
N PHE A 137 -27.61 -1.62 1.53
CA PHE A 137 -28.80 -2.44 1.77
C PHE A 137 -28.49 -3.92 2.06
N THR A 138 -27.24 -4.30 2.06
CA THR A 138 -26.79 -5.64 2.44
C THR A 138 -25.68 -5.51 3.46
N ASP A 139 -25.69 -6.32 4.51
CA ASP A 139 -24.55 -6.48 5.42
C ASP A 139 -23.36 -6.95 4.58
N SER A 140 -22.64 -5.99 4.04
CA SER A 140 -21.70 -6.16 2.94
C SER A 140 -20.49 -7.00 3.33
N ILE A 141 -20.27 -7.20 4.63
CA ILE A 141 -19.16 -7.99 5.17
C ILE A 141 -19.67 -8.82 6.35
N VAL A 142 -19.67 -10.12 6.20
CA VAL A 142 -20.06 -11.07 7.25
C VAL A 142 -18.91 -12.02 7.51
N PHE A 143 -18.53 -12.14 8.78
CA PHE A 143 -17.59 -13.18 9.23
C PHE A 143 -18.36 -14.39 9.70
N GLN A 144 -17.97 -15.56 9.26
CA GLN A 144 -18.56 -16.82 9.66
C GLN A 144 -17.48 -17.87 9.96
N THR A 145 -17.80 -18.81 10.83
CA THR A 145 -16.98 -19.99 11.08
C THR A 145 -17.71 -21.21 10.54
N THR A 146 -17.06 -21.98 9.70
CA THR A 146 -17.58 -23.22 9.15
C THR A 146 -17.59 -24.34 10.21
N MET A 147 -18.32 -25.44 9.95
CA MET A 147 -18.38 -26.57 10.87
C MET A 147 -17.02 -27.22 11.15
N ASP A 148 -16.09 -27.13 10.19
CA ASP A 148 -14.71 -27.61 10.32
C ASP A 148 -13.75 -26.57 10.95
N GLY A 149 -14.30 -25.46 11.49
CA GLY A 149 -13.54 -24.45 12.23
C GLY A 149 -12.79 -23.43 11.35
N ARG A 150 -12.96 -23.45 10.04
CA ARG A 150 -12.35 -22.42 9.17
C ARG A 150 -13.11 -21.12 9.29
N ARG A 151 -12.39 -20.00 9.34
CA ARG A 151 -12.97 -18.67 9.33
C ARG A 151 -13.10 -18.20 7.88
N GLN A 152 -14.25 -17.65 7.57
CA GLN A 152 -14.56 -17.14 6.25
C GLN A 152 -15.05 -15.69 6.30
N LEU A 153 -14.69 -14.95 5.27
CA LEU A 153 -15.24 -13.65 4.95
C LEU A 153 -16.25 -13.82 3.82
N ARG A 154 -17.49 -13.41 4.04
CA ARG A 154 -18.49 -13.25 3.00
C ARG A 154 -18.72 -11.77 2.74
N ARG A 155 -18.66 -11.37 1.49
CA ARG A 155 -18.91 -10.00 1.08
C ARG A 155 -19.53 -9.94 -0.31
N TYR A 156 -20.29 -8.90 -0.57
CA TYR A 156 -20.73 -8.60 -1.93
C TYR A 156 -19.54 -8.21 -2.81
N VAL A 157 -19.45 -8.80 -3.99
CA VAL A 157 -18.42 -8.52 -5.00
C VAL A 157 -19.07 -7.85 -6.20
N PRO A 158 -18.96 -6.50 -6.35
CA PRO A 158 -19.67 -5.76 -7.39
C PRO A 158 -19.36 -6.24 -8.81
N GLU A 159 -18.14 -6.72 -9.04
CA GLU A 159 -17.71 -7.22 -10.35
C GLU A 159 -18.44 -8.52 -10.77
N LEU A 160 -18.92 -9.28 -9.79
CA LEU A 160 -19.64 -10.53 -10.01
C LEU A 160 -21.15 -10.37 -9.78
N GLU A 161 -21.60 -9.21 -9.31
CA GLU A 161 -22.98 -8.96 -8.86
C GLU A 161 -23.52 -10.04 -7.91
N ALA A 162 -22.63 -10.63 -7.12
CA ALA A 162 -22.90 -11.75 -6.23
C ALA A 162 -22.07 -11.72 -4.96
N ASP A 163 -22.48 -12.50 -3.96
CA ASP A 163 -21.67 -12.71 -2.76
C ASP A 163 -20.46 -13.59 -3.06
N GLY A 164 -19.28 -13.09 -2.71
CA GLY A 164 -18.04 -13.86 -2.68
C GLY A 164 -17.74 -14.40 -1.29
N VAL A 165 -17.23 -15.61 -1.20
CA VAL A 165 -16.76 -16.23 0.05
C VAL A 165 -15.27 -16.49 -0.05
N GLN A 166 -14.53 -16.10 0.96
CA GLN A 166 -13.08 -16.26 1.01
C GLN A 166 -12.64 -16.79 2.38
N ASP A 167 -11.84 -17.85 2.39
CA ASP A 167 -11.23 -18.35 3.60
C ASP A 167 -10.23 -17.32 4.14
N LEU A 168 -10.29 -17.06 5.43
CA LEU A 168 -9.32 -16.23 6.14
C LEU A 168 -8.13 -17.10 6.61
N PRO A 169 -6.91 -16.53 6.62
CA PRO A 169 -5.77 -17.22 7.18
C PRO A 169 -5.98 -17.49 8.67
N PRO A 170 -5.26 -18.48 9.27
CA PRO A 170 -5.23 -18.67 10.71
C PRO A 170 -4.92 -17.38 11.47
N GLN A 171 -5.46 -17.23 12.69
CA GLN A 171 -5.35 -15.98 13.46
C GLN A 171 -3.91 -15.56 13.74
N ASP A 172 -3.01 -16.49 13.92
CA ASP A 172 -1.59 -16.26 14.25
C ASP A 172 -0.73 -16.04 13.00
N LEU A 173 -1.28 -16.24 11.80
CA LEU A 173 -0.53 -16.17 10.57
C LEU A 173 -0.86 -14.89 9.78
N ARG A 174 0.00 -13.91 9.90
CA ARG A 174 -0.08 -12.70 9.08
C ARG A 174 0.54 -12.93 7.71
N ARG A 175 -0.22 -12.70 6.66
CA ARG A 175 0.24 -12.78 5.29
C ARG A 175 -0.15 -11.50 4.55
N TYR A 176 0.86 -10.82 4.03
CA TYR A 176 0.67 -9.64 3.19
C TYR A 176 1.23 -9.92 1.80
N ALA A 177 0.49 -9.56 0.76
CA ALA A 177 0.92 -9.67 -0.62
C ALA A 177 0.91 -8.30 -1.28
N PHE A 178 2.04 -7.89 -1.82
CA PHE A 178 2.20 -6.64 -2.56
C PHE A 178 2.26 -6.94 -4.06
N LYS A 179 1.22 -6.54 -4.79
CA LYS A 179 1.19 -6.65 -6.24
C LYS A 179 1.79 -5.38 -6.86
N MET A 180 2.95 -5.54 -7.44
CA MET A 180 3.67 -4.45 -8.13
C MET A 180 3.88 -4.81 -9.61
N ALA A 181 3.90 -3.81 -10.47
CA ALA A 181 4.15 -3.99 -11.90
C ALA A 181 5.53 -4.63 -12.17
N THR A 182 5.67 -5.28 -13.31
CA THR A 182 6.99 -5.75 -13.78
C THR A 182 7.88 -4.55 -14.04
N GLY A 183 9.14 -4.63 -13.63
CA GLY A 183 10.09 -3.51 -13.77
C GLY A 183 10.00 -2.43 -12.69
N SER A 184 9.04 -2.49 -11.75
CA SER A 184 8.90 -1.50 -10.67
C SER A 184 9.90 -1.64 -9.52
N GLY A 185 10.90 -2.53 -9.64
CA GLY A 185 11.93 -2.72 -8.63
C GLY A 185 11.47 -3.47 -7.38
N LYS A 186 10.65 -4.53 -7.53
CA LYS A 186 10.22 -5.39 -6.42
C LYS A 186 11.36 -5.87 -5.54
N THR A 187 12.54 -6.15 -6.13
CA THR A 187 13.73 -6.58 -5.41
C THR A 187 14.18 -5.54 -4.39
N TRP A 188 14.13 -4.26 -4.72
CA TRP A 188 14.43 -3.18 -3.78
C TRP A 188 13.49 -3.17 -2.57
N VAL A 189 12.19 -3.36 -2.80
CA VAL A 189 11.21 -3.45 -1.71
C VAL A 189 11.50 -4.66 -0.82
N MET A 190 11.84 -5.81 -1.40
CA MET A 190 12.23 -7.00 -0.64
C MET A 190 13.50 -6.75 0.18
N THR A 191 14.49 -6.10 -0.40
CA THR A 191 15.74 -5.75 0.32
C THR A 191 15.45 -4.81 1.50
N MET A 192 14.68 -3.75 1.28
CA MET A 192 14.27 -2.85 2.35
C MET A 192 13.49 -3.59 3.47
N ALA A 193 12.57 -4.49 3.09
CA ALA A 193 11.81 -5.28 4.06
C ALA A 193 12.71 -6.22 4.90
N ILE A 194 13.71 -6.85 4.27
CA ILE A 194 14.69 -7.71 4.96
C ILE A 194 15.53 -6.87 5.93
N VAL A 195 16.07 -5.75 5.47
CA VAL A 195 16.88 -4.84 6.29
C VAL A 195 16.07 -4.32 7.47
N TRP A 196 14.86 -3.79 7.20
CA TRP A 196 13.99 -3.29 8.25
C TRP A 196 13.65 -4.38 9.27
N SER A 197 13.22 -5.56 8.83
CA SER A 197 12.83 -6.65 9.75
C SER A 197 14.00 -7.13 10.62
N HIS A 198 15.22 -7.14 10.06
CA HIS A 198 16.42 -7.51 10.80
C HIS A 198 16.73 -6.51 11.93
N PHE A 199 16.78 -5.23 11.62
CA PHE A 199 17.09 -4.20 12.62
C PHE A 199 15.95 -4.00 13.61
N HIS A 200 14.71 -3.97 13.15
CA HIS A 200 13.54 -3.85 14.01
C HIS A 200 13.47 -5.01 15.03
N ARG A 201 13.69 -6.24 14.58
CA ARG A 201 13.71 -7.39 15.48
C ARG A 201 14.80 -7.29 16.54
N LYS A 202 16.00 -6.90 16.15
CA LYS A 202 17.15 -6.79 17.09
C LYS A 202 17.02 -5.65 18.09
N MET A 203 16.52 -4.51 17.65
CA MET A 203 16.61 -3.27 18.41
C MET A 203 15.30 -2.91 19.12
N VAL A 204 14.16 -3.36 18.62
CA VAL A 204 12.84 -3.03 19.18
C VAL A 204 12.23 -4.21 19.94
N GLN A 205 12.32 -5.44 19.41
CA GLN A 205 11.69 -6.59 20.02
C GLN A 205 12.58 -7.29 21.05
N GLY A 206 13.87 -6.94 21.10
CA GLY A 206 14.83 -7.64 21.95
C GLY A 206 15.02 -9.09 21.50
N SER A 207 16.17 -9.46 21.09
CA SER A 207 16.50 -10.85 20.70
C SER A 207 16.35 -11.83 21.84
#